data_8edba17ce2b9207ce60490479cc80832
#
_entry.id   8edba17ce2b9207ce60490479cc80832
#
_cell.length_a   1.000
_cell.length_b   1.000
_cell.length_c   1.000
_cell.angle_alpha   90.00
_cell.angle_beta   90.00
_cell.angle_gamma   90.00
#
_symmetry.space_group_name_H-M   'P 1'
#
loop_
_entity.id
_entity.type
_entity.pdbx_description
1 polymer ?
#
loop_
_entity_poly.entity_id
_entity_poly.type
_entity_poly.pdbx_seq_one_letter_code
_entity_poly.pdbx_strand_id
1 'polypeptide(L)'
;MKIKLKVEDNTNFDRLLTEIKPLIKEIGVDLLNDMQYVTRGAAPFDTGQLTRNISAQSTYSGDSFTGKVGVSSFNSGFDYGVLRHDFPFELGEGSLKKPPVTSPITGETFVVGYAFASEPLIGNAKGYIDYIEEQLRNLLQEYSS
;
A
#
# COMPACT_ATOMS: atom_id res chain seq x y z
N MET A 1 8.20 -2.67 5.43
CA MET A 1 7.97 -4.10 5.70
C MET A 1 8.83 -4.93 4.76
N LYS A 2 9.54 -5.88 5.29
CA LYS A 2 10.40 -6.76 4.50
C LYS A 2 9.98 -8.21 4.73
N ILE A 3 9.66 -8.93 3.65
CA ILE A 3 9.22 -10.31 3.69
C ILE A 3 10.27 -11.18 3.00
N LYS A 4 10.69 -12.25 3.67
CA LYS A 4 11.60 -13.26 3.11
C LYS A 4 10.84 -14.54 2.85
N LEU A 5 10.96 -15.06 1.63
CA LEU A 5 10.44 -16.37 1.26
C LEU A 5 11.56 -17.41 1.33
N LYS A 6 11.30 -18.51 2.02
CA LYS A 6 12.19 -19.66 2.06
C LYS A 6 11.49 -20.86 1.44
N VAL A 7 12.12 -21.45 0.42
CA VAL A 7 11.64 -22.68 -0.24
C VAL A 7 12.51 -23.84 0.20
N GLU A 8 11.91 -24.85 0.83
CA GLU A 8 12.63 -25.99 1.39
C GLU A 8 12.60 -27.24 0.51
N ASP A 9 11.71 -27.28 -0.49
CA ASP A 9 11.58 -28.38 -1.43
C ASP A 9 12.32 -28.07 -2.73
N ASN A 10 13.21 -28.96 -3.16
CA ASN A 10 14.03 -28.78 -4.37
C ASN A 10 13.35 -29.24 -5.67
N THR A 11 12.12 -29.74 -5.63
CA THR A 11 11.42 -30.25 -6.81
C THR A 11 10.99 -29.08 -7.71
N ASN A 12 11.51 -29.03 -8.94
CA ASN A 12 11.24 -27.97 -9.92
C ASN A 12 11.64 -26.56 -9.45
N PHE A 13 12.71 -26.45 -8.69
CA PHE A 13 13.15 -25.19 -8.08
C PHE A 13 13.41 -24.08 -9.12
N ASP A 14 14.08 -24.41 -10.23
CA ASP A 14 14.38 -23.42 -11.28
C ASP A 14 13.11 -22.88 -11.94
N ARG A 15 12.14 -23.75 -12.18
CA ARG A 15 10.84 -23.36 -12.74
C ARG A 15 10.06 -22.49 -11.74
N LEU A 16 10.07 -22.88 -10.46
CA LEU A 16 9.45 -22.11 -9.40
C LEU A 16 10.04 -20.71 -9.29
N LEU A 17 11.38 -20.57 -9.32
CA LEU A 17 12.05 -19.28 -9.30
C LEU A 17 11.63 -18.40 -10.49
N THR A 18 11.49 -18.99 -11.67
CA THR A 18 11.06 -18.26 -12.88
C THR A 18 9.65 -17.69 -12.73
N GLU A 19 8.76 -18.40 -12.05
CA GLU A 19 7.37 -17.94 -11.85
C GLU A 19 7.20 -17.04 -10.62
N ILE A 20 8.04 -17.19 -9.57
CA ILE A 20 7.99 -16.34 -8.38
C ILE A 20 8.37 -14.89 -8.72
N LYS A 21 9.36 -14.66 -9.55
CA LYS A 21 9.83 -13.31 -9.86
C LYS A 21 8.74 -12.40 -10.42
N PRO A 22 8.00 -12.77 -11.48
CA PRO A 22 6.90 -11.95 -11.95
C PRO A 22 5.76 -11.82 -10.94
N LEU A 23 5.54 -12.85 -10.10
CA LEU A 23 4.52 -12.80 -9.05
C LEU A 23 4.88 -11.78 -7.97
N ILE A 24 6.14 -11.65 -7.59
CA ILE A 24 6.60 -10.61 -6.65
C ILE A 24 6.24 -9.22 -7.16
N LYS A 25 6.47 -8.96 -8.45
CA LYS A 25 6.10 -7.68 -9.06
C LYS A 25 4.59 -7.46 -9.05
N GLU A 26 3.82 -8.46 -9.43
CA GLU A 26 2.36 -8.38 -9.46
C GLU A 26 1.77 -8.10 -8.08
N ILE A 27 2.20 -8.85 -7.07
CA ILE A 27 1.80 -8.64 -5.67
C ILE A 27 2.19 -7.23 -5.22
N GLY A 28 3.43 -6.81 -5.49
CA GLY A 28 3.91 -5.49 -5.12
C GLY A 28 3.07 -4.36 -5.71
N VAL A 29 2.71 -4.47 -6.99
CA VAL A 29 1.85 -3.50 -7.68
C VAL A 29 0.46 -3.46 -7.04
N ASP A 30 -0.12 -4.62 -6.75
CA ASP A 30 -1.44 -4.68 -6.11
C ASP A 30 -1.46 -4.00 -4.74
N LEU A 31 -0.45 -4.28 -3.90
CA LEU A 31 -0.33 -3.67 -2.58
C LEU A 31 -0.06 -2.16 -2.67
N LEU A 32 0.77 -1.72 -3.61
CA LEU A 32 1.06 -0.30 -3.81
C LEU A 32 -0.18 0.47 -4.25
N ASN A 33 -0.94 -0.09 -5.17
CA ASN A 33 -2.19 0.52 -5.65
C ASN A 33 -3.23 0.60 -4.52
N ASP A 34 -3.34 -0.44 -3.71
CA ASP A 34 -4.22 -0.46 -2.54
C ASP A 34 -3.80 0.62 -1.53
N MET A 35 -2.51 0.71 -1.23
CA MET A 35 -1.98 1.69 -0.29
C MET A 35 -2.21 3.12 -0.77
N GLN A 36 -2.02 3.40 -2.06
CA GLN A 36 -2.31 4.70 -2.64
C GLN A 36 -3.80 5.04 -2.56
N TYR A 37 -4.65 4.09 -2.88
CA TYR A 37 -6.11 4.24 -2.81
C TYR A 37 -6.56 4.56 -1.39
N VAL A 38 -6.09 3.81 -0.39
CA VAL A 38 -6.45 4.02 1.01
C VAL A 38 -5.91 5.34 1.53
N THR A 39 -4.67 5.70 1.19
CA THR A 39 -4.07 6.98 1.60
C THR A 39 -4.85 8.16 1.03
N ARG A 40 -5.23 8.10 -0.25
CA ARG A 40 -6.08 9.13 -0.88
C ARG A 40 -7.44 9.22 -0.20
N GLY A 41 -8.04 8.09 0.12
CA GLY A 41 -9.33 8.04 0.81
C GLY A 41 -9.29 8.59 2.23
N ALA A 42 -8.19 8.40 2.95
CA ALA A 42 -8.01 8.88 4.32
C ALA A 42 -7.45 10.31 4.39
N ALA A 43 -6.97 10.87 3.28
CA ALA A 43 -6.43 12.23 3.25
C ALA A 43 -7.53 13.27 3.46
N PRO A 44 -7.25 14.34 4.22
CA PRO A 44 -8.19 15.45 4.38
C PRO A 44 -8.55 16.08 3.02
N PHE A 45 -9.79 16.52 2.89
CA PHE A 45 -10.29 17.17 1.70
C PHE A 45 -10.52 18.64 1.95
N ASP A 46 -9.87 19.50 1.16
CA ASP A 46 -10.14 20.93 1.09
C ASP A 46 -10.52 21.28 -0.36
N THR A 47 -9.52 21.40 -1.25
CA THR A 47 -9.75 21.61 -2.69
C THR A 47 -9.62 20.30 -3.50
N GLY A 48 -9.26 19.20 -2.85
CA GLY A 48 -8.91 17.94 -3.50
C GLY A 48 -7.46 17.88 -4.01
N GLN A 49 -6.70 18.98 -3.90
CA GLN A 49 -5.31 19.04 -4.37
C GLN A 49 -4.42 18.05 -3.63
N LEU A 50 -4.55 17.95 -2.30
CA LEU A 50 -3.76 16.99 -1.51
C LEU A 50 -4.02 15.56 -1.98
N THR A 51 -5.27 15.18 -2.14
CA THR A 51 -5.64 13.84 -2.63
C THR A 51 -5.04 13.55 -4.00
N ARG A 52 -5.11 14.51 -4.92
CA ARG A 52 -4.54 14.36 -6.28
C ARG A 52 -3.01 14.26 -6.27
N ASN A 53 -2.35 14.89 -5.31
CA ASN A 53 -0.89 14.93 -5.22
C ASN A 53 -0.30 13.76 -4.43
N ILE A 54 -1.11 12.86 -3.90
CA ILE A 54 -0.62 11.62 -3.31
C ILE A 54 -0.13 10.71 -4.43
N SER A 55 1.18 10.46 -4.43
CA SER A 55 1.87 9.73 -5.49
C SER A 55 2.23 8.31 -5.05
N ALA A 56 2.39 7.42 -6.02
CA ALA A 56 2.94 6.09 -5.81
C ALA A 56 4.11 5.87 -6.76
N GLN A 57 5.20 5.36 -6.25
CA GLN A 57 6.41 5.05 -7.02
C GLN A 57 6.88 3.65 -6.66
N SER A 58 7.40 2.93 -7.65
CA SER A 58 7.91 1.59 -7.43
C SER A 58 9.24 1.36 -8.12
N THR A 59 10.05 0.48 -7.53
CA THR A 59 11.27 -0.05 -8.11
C THR A 59 11.23 -1.57 -8.04
N TYR A 60 11.52 -2.22 -9.14
CA TYR A 60 11.57 -3.68 -9.24
C TYR A 60 12.93 -4.14 -9.75
N SER A 61 13.56 -5.09 -9.05
CA SER A 61 14.89 -5.62 -9.40
C SER A 61 14.90 -7.14 -9.35
N GLY A 62 14.05 -7.78 -10.15
CA GLY A 62 14.03 -9.25 -10.32
C GLY A 62 13.47 -10.02 -9.15
N ASP A 63 14.08 -9.91 -7.98
CA ASP A 63 13.71 -10.63 -6.76
C ASP A 63 13.16 -9.74 -5.65
N SER A 64 13.11 -8.44 -5.88
CA SER A 64 12.57 -7.51 -4.89
C SER A 64 11.73 -6.41 -5.53
N PHE A 65 10.70 -5.99 -4.82
CA PHE A 65 9.83 -4.88 -5.17
C PHE A 65 9.82 -3.88 -4.02
N THR A 66 10.03 -2.61 -4.33
CA THR A 66 9.91 -1.51 -3.36
C THR A 66 8.86 -0.53 -3.84
N GLY A 67 7.82 -0.32 -3.04
CA GLY A 67 6.78 0.67 -3.28
C GLY A 67 6.87 1.82 -2.28
N LYS A 68 6.57 3.03 -2.74
CA LYS A 68 6.53 4.22 -1.89
C LYS A 68 5.29 5.04 -2.22
N VAL A 69 4.60 5.49 -1.19
CA VAL A 69 3.50 6.46 -1.31
C VAL A 69 3.99 7.80 -0.76
N GLY A 70 3.92 8.83 -1.60
CA GLY A 70 4.32 10.18 -1.24
C GLY A 70 3.11 11.04 -0.88
N VAL A 71 3.23 11.84 0.18
CA VAL A 71 2.15 12.68 0.71
C VAL A 71 2.45 14.19 0.58
N SER A 72 3.36 14.55 -0.31
CA SER A 72 3.80 15.93 -0.48
C SER A 72 2.84 16.73 -1.34
N SER A 73 2.43 17.91 -0.86
CA SER A 73 1.58 18.84 -1.61
C SER A 73 1.94 20.28 -1.27
N PHE A 74 2.67 20.93 -2.17
CA PHE A 74 3.12 22.29 -1.97
C PHE A 74 2.09 23.32 -2.37
N ASN A 75 1.89 24.33 -1.51
CA ASN A 75 1.10 25.51 -1.78
C ASN A 75 1.85 26.73 -1.23
N SER A 76 2.16 27.70 -2.11
CA SER A 76 2.91 28.91 -1.74
C SER A 76 4.24 28.63 -1.03
N GLY A 77 4.97 27.60 -1.46
CA GLY A 77 6.26 27.20 -0.90
C GLY A 77 6.19 26.39 0.38
N PHE A 78 5.00 26.00 0.81
CA PHE A 78 4.76 25.24 2.04
C PHE A 78 4.21 23.86 1.72
N ASP A 79 4.75 22.80 2.36
CA ASP A 79 4.26 21.43 2.16
C ASP A 79 3.04 21.17 3.04
N TYR A 80 1.87 21.36 2.46
CA TYR A 80 0.59 21.16 3.10
C TYR A 80 0.33 19.68 3.42
N GLY A 81 0.82 18.78 2.55
CA GLY A 81 0.67 17.33 2.75
C GLY A 81 1.37 16.86 4.01
N VAL A 82 2.62 17.28 4.21
CA VAL A 82 3.39 16.96 5.42
C VAL A 82 2.71 17.53 6.66
N LEU A 83 2.28 18.80 6.61
CA LEU A 83 1.60 19.43 7.75
C LEU A 83 0.35 18.64 8.16
N ARG A 84 -0.50 18.28 7.21
CA ARG A 84 -1.76 17.58 7.49
C ARG A 84 -1.53 16.13 7.91
N HIS A 85 -0.45 15.51 7.47
CA HIS A 85 -0.08 14.17 7.89
C HIS A 85 0.52 14.14 9.30
N ASP A 86 1.48 15.03 9.57
CA ASP A 86 2.33 14.93 10.76
C ASP A 86 1.77 15.63 12.02
N PHE A 87 0.82 16.54 11.85
CA PHE A 87 0.29 17.33 12.96
C PHE A 87 -1.22 17.15 13.12
N PRO A 88 -1.70 16.89 14.36
CA PRO A 88 -3.15 16.84 14.62
C PRO A 88 -3.83 18.17 14.31
N PHE A 89 -5.05 18.09 13.78
CA PHE A 89 -5.84 19.27 13.41
C PHE A 89 -7.34 18.93 13.46
N GLU A 90 -8.18 19.95 13.48
CA GLU A 90 -9.62 19.77 13.34
C GLU A 90 -9.99 19.64 11.85
N LEU A 91 -10.90 18.69 11.56
CA LEU A 91 -11.37 18.46 10.20
C LEU A 91 -12.30 19.60 9.75
N GLY A 92 -12.04 20.13 8.57
CA GLY A 92 -12.92 21.08 7.92
C GLY A 92 -14.17 20.41 7.35
N GLU A 93 -15.11 21.22 6.86
CA GLU A 93 -16.40 20.76 6.34
C GLU A 93 -16.26 19.71 5.23
N GLY A 94 -15.34 19.94 4.28
CA GLY A 94 -15.11 19.00 3.18
C GLY A 94 -14.62 17.63 3.65
N SER A 95 -13.72 17.61 4.65
CA SER A 95 -13.20 16.38 5.23
C SER A 95 -14.26 15.64 6.05
N LEU A 96 -15.10 16.36 6.79
CA LEU A 96 -16.18 15.78 7.58
C LEU A 96 -17.23 15.06 6.71
N LYS A 97 -17.40 15.50 5.46
CA LYS A 97 -18.33 14.88 4.50
C LYS A 97 -17.73 13.64 3.82
N LYS A 98 -16.43 13.43 3.95
CA LYS A 98 -15.74 12.32 3.30
C LYS A 98 -16.01 11.02 4.05
N PRO A 99 -16.51 9.96 3.38
CA PRO A 99 -16.73 8.68 4.06
C PRO A 99 -15.41 8.02 4.43
N PRO A 100 -15.40 7.09 5.40
CA PRO A 100 -14.26 6.24 5.64
C PRO A 100 -13.89 5.44 4.39
N VAL A 101 -12.61 5.13 4.24
CA VAL A 101 -12.11 4.32 3.12
C VAL A 101 -11.82 2.89 3.60
N THR A 102 -12.19 1.91 2.79
CA THR A 102 -11.94 0.49 3.09
C THR A 102 -10.95 -0.08 2.09
N SER A 103 -9.91 -0.74 2.57
CA SER A 103 -8.95 -1.45 1.71
C SER A 103 -9.64 -2.61 1.00
N PRO A 104 -9.64 -2.65 -0.34
CA PRO A 104 -10.15 -3.81 -1.09
C PRO A 104 -9.39 -5.11 -0.79
N ILE A 105 -8.12 -5.03 -0.40
CA ILE A 105 -7.30 -6.21 -0.13
C ILE A 105 -7.50 -6.73 1.29
N THR A 106 -7.47 -5.85 2.29
CA THR A 106 -7.50 -6.27 3.71
C THR A 106 -8.88 -6.22 4.34
N GLY A 107 -9.80 -5.42 3.80
CA GLY A 107 -11.10 -5.15 4.42
C GLY A 107 -11.04 -4.17 5.60
N GLU A 108 -9.85 -3.67 5.97
CA GLU A 108 -9.70 -2.68 7.03
C GLU A 108 -10.23 -1.32 6.59
N THR A 109 -10.86 -0.59 7.51
CA THR A 109 -11.46 0.72 7.25
C THR A 109 -10.72 1.80 8.01
N PHE A 110 -10.48 2.93 7.34
CA PHE A 110 -9.74 4.07 7.89
C PHE A 110 -10.56 5.34 7.75
N VAL A 111 -10.56 6.14 8.81
CA VAL A 111 -11.23 7.44 8.81
C VAL A 111 -10.30 8.53 8.27
N VAL A 112 -10.91 9.58 7.71
CA VAL A 112 -10.18 10.74 7.21
C VAL A 112 -9.54 11.50 8.37
N GLY A 113 -8.29 11.90 8.23
CA GLY A 113 -7.66 12.78 9.21
C GLY A 113 -6.16 12.65 9.34
N TYR A 114 -5.71 12.84 10.56
CA TYR A 114 -4.29 12.81 10.96
C TYR A 114 -3.63 11.47 10.63
N ALA A 115 -2.36 11.55 10.23
CA ALA A 115 -1.54 10.38 9.88
C ALA A 115 -2.16 9.48 8.79
N PHE A 116 -2.78 10.10 7.79
CA PHE A 116 -3.57 9.44 6.74
C PHE A 116 -2.78 8.49 5.83
N ALA A 117 -1.46 8.48 5.88
CA ALA A 117 -0.63 7.48 5.20
C ALA A 117 -0.08 6.43 6.18
N SER A 118 0.42 6.85 7.35
CA SER A 118 1.03 5.93 8.31
C SER A 118 0.00 5.06 9.04
N GLU A 119 -1.15 5.58 9.41
CA GLU A 119 -2.20 4.79 10.04
C GLU A 119 -2.72 3.66 9.14
N PRO A 120 -3.03 3.91 7.85
CA PRO A 120 -3.39 2.82 6.95
C PRO A 120 -2.26 1.81 6.70
N LEU A 121 -1.02 2.25 6.64
CA LEU A 121 0.11 1.34 6.46
C LEU A 121 0.23 0.38 7.65
N ILE A 122 0.14 0.91 8.87
CA ILE A 122 0.20 0.11 10.09
C ILE A 122 -1.01 -0.83 10.18
N GLY A 123 -2.21 -0.31 9.94
CA GLY A 123 -3.45 -1.08 10.03
C GLY A 123 -3.56 -2.18 8.98
N ASN A 124 -2.99 -1.97 7.78
CA ASN A 124 -3.01 -2.95 6.71
C ASN A 124 -1.86 -3.96 6.75
N ALA A 125 -0.83 -3.75 7.57
CA ALA A 125 0.40 -4.54 7.52
C ALA A 125 0.13 -6.04 7.63
N LYS A 126 -0.67 -6.47 8.60
CA LYS A 126 -1.03 -7.88 8.77
C LYS A 126 -1.81 -8.42 7.58
N GLY A 127 -2.81 -7.70 7.11
CA GLY A 127 -3.62 -8.09 5.96
C GLY A 127 -2.81 -8.17 4.67
N TYR A 128 -1.83 -7.31 4.49
CA TYR A 128 -0.90 -7.38 3.36
C TYR A 128 -0.02 -8.61 3.43
N ILE A 129 0.47 -8.97 4.62
CA ILE A 129 1.24 -10.21 4.82
C ILE A 129 0.36 -11.43 4.48
N ASP A 130 -0.86 -11.47 4.97
CA ASP A 130 -1.81 -12.56 4.70
C ASP A 130 -2.09 -12.69 3.19
N TYR A 131 -2.24 -11.57 2.50
CA TYR A 131 -2.43 -11.54 1.05
C TYR A 131 -1.21 -12.12 0.31
N ILE A 132 0.00 -11.71 0.69
CA ILE A 132 1.24 -12.23 0.11
C ILE A 132 1.33 -13.75 0.33
N GLU A 133 1.09 -14.21 1.55
CA GLU A 133 1.13 -15.63 1.89
C GLU A 133 0.12 -16.43 1.06
N GLU A 134 -1.08 -15.92 0.87
CA GLU A 134 -2.12 -16.56 0.06
C GLU A 134 -1.67 -16.71 -1.39
N GLN A 135 -1.16 -15.63 -1.99
CA GLN A 135 -0.68 -15.66 -3.37
C GLN A 135 0.47 -16.65 -3.57
N LEU A 136 1.40 -16.67 -2.64
CA LEU A 136 2.53 -17.61 -2.68
C LEU A 136 2.08 -19.06 -2.45
N ARG A 137 1.15 -19.28 -1.54
CA ARG A 137 0.58 -20.61 -1.29
C ARG A 137 -0.12 -21.15 -2.53
N ASN A 138 -0.89 -20.33 -3.22
CA ASN A 138 -1.57 -20.72 -4.44
C ASN A 138 -0.58 -21.13 -5.53
N LEU A 139 0.51 -20.39 -5.68
CA LEU A 139 1.58 -20.76 -6.62
C LEU A 139 2.22 -22.10 -6.22
N LEU A 140 2.58 -22.28 -4.94
CA LEU A 140 3.22 -23.50 -4.46
C LEU A 140 2.32 -24.73 -4.63
N GLN A 141 1.01 -24.59 -4.49
CA GLN A 141 0.06 -25.69 -4.71
C GLN A 141 0.08 -26.20 -6.15
N GLU A 142 0.31 -25.33 -7.13
CA GLU A 142 0.45 -25.72 -8.53
C GLU A 142 1.65 -26.65 -8.76
N TYR A 143 2.67 -26.56 -7.91
CA TYR A 143 3.91 -27.36 -8.01
C TYR A 143 3.89 -28.64 -7.18
N SER A 144 2.93 -28.79 -6.26
CA SER A 144 2.86 -29.95 -5.38
C SER A 144 1.78 -30.96 -5.77
N SER A 145 1.06 -30.67 -6.83
CA SER A 145 0.01 -31.56 -7.37
C SER A 145 0.51 -32.47 -8.48
#